data_a22a0ef914b785ee7d48922b38282bb5
#
_entry.id   a22a0ef914b785ee7d48922b38282bb5
#
_cell.length_a   1.000
_cell.length_b   1.000
_cell.length_c   1.000
_cell.angle_alpha   90.00
_cell.angle_beta   90.00
_cell.angle_gamma   90.00
#
_symmetry.space_group_name_H-M   'P 1'
#
loop_
_entity.id
_entity.type
_entity.pdbx_description
1 polymer ?
#
loop_
_entity_poly.entity_id
_entity_poly.type
_entity_poly.pdbx_seq_one_letter_code
_entity_poly.pdbx_strand_id
1 'polypeptide(L)'
;MSLPLSPNGAHALLEADKLTKRYEDGVLALDHVSFAVKPGEIYAMLGANGAGKTTTINLFLNFIEPTEGEARIDGVATHREPLRAKQYVAFVSENVMLYPNFTALQNLDFFARLGGQTNYTKDDYRRVLLRVGLQEEAHHKRLKGFSKGMRQKCGIAIAILKNAPAILLDEPTSGLDPKAGFEFIQLLHSLREEGRAILMSTHDIFRAKEIADVVGIMKQGKLVMQRTREQLAGESLEDLYMEYMAGHVEALA
;
A
#
# COMPACT_ATOMS: atom_id res chain seq x y z
N MET A 1 9.97 -7.83 -19.90
CA MET A 1 8.96 -8.90 -20.05
C MET A 1 7.90 -8.57 -19.01
N SER A 2 6.75 -8.00 -19.43
CA SER A 2 5.66 -7.69 -18.54
C SER A 2 5.09 -9.01 -18.02
N LEU A 3 5.02 -9.16 -16.68
CA LEU A 3 4.24 -10.26 -16.10
C LEU A 3 2.79 -10.09 -16.62
N PRO A 4 2.17 -11.12 -17.19
CA PRO A 4 0.79 -11.01 -17.63
C PRO A 4 -0.08 -10.71 -16.41
N LEU A 5 -0.88 -9.65 -16.47
CA LEU A 5 -2.00 -9.46 -15.57
C LEU A 5 -2.84 -10.73 -15.66
N SER A 6 -3.21 -11.29 -14.51
CA SER A 6 -3.98 -12.54 -14.45
C SER A 6 -5.19 -12.47 -15.38
N PRO A 7 -5.40 -13.42 -16.31
CA PRO A 7 -6.46 -13.34 -17.32
C PRO A 7 -7.87 -13.58 -16.76
N ASN A 8 -8.02 -13.84 -15.47
CA ASN A 8 -9.30 -14.06 -14.81
C ASN A 8 -9.71 -12.85 -13.96
N GLY A 9 -10.56 -12.00 -14.51
CA GLY A 9 -11.12 -10.79 -13.87
C GLY A 9 -11.99 -11.02 -12.62
N ALA A 10 -11.81 -12.12 -11.90
CA ALA A 10 -12.50 -12.47 -10.67
C ALA A 10 -11.55 -12.76 -9.50
N HIS A 11 -10.22 -12.86 -9.72
CA HIS A 11 -9.27 -13.22 -8.66
C HIS A 11 -8.70 -11.98 -7.96
N ALA A 12 -8.75 -11.98 -6.62
CA ALA A 12 -8.14 -10.92 -5.83
C ALA A 12 -6.60 -10.99 -5.92
N LEU A 13 -5.94 -9.84 -6.07
CA LEU A 13 -4.47 -9.75 -6.05
C LEU A 13 -3.91 -9.73 -4.64
N LEU A 14 -4.66 -9.20 -3.67
CA LEU A 14 -4.31 -9.26 -2.25
C LEU A 14 -5.49 -9.89 -1.51
N GLU A 15 -5.22 -10.88 -0.68
CA GLU A 15 -6.24 -11.58 0.10
C GLU A 15 -5.74 -11.85 1.51
N ALA A 16 -6.51 -11.43 2.51
CA ALA A 16 -6.39 -11.84 3.90
C ALA A 16 -7.55 -12.78 4.23
N ASP A 17 -7.25 -14.00 4.67
CA ASP A 17 -8.23 -15.01 5.04
C ASP A 17 -8.05 -15.33 6.52
N LYS A 18 -8.98 -14.84 7.37
CA LYS A 18 -8.99 -15.01 8.83
C LYS A 18 -7.63 -14.74 9.48
N LEU A 19 -6.96 -13.70 8.98
CA LEU A 19 -5.59 -13.38 9.35
C LEU A 19 -5.52 -13.00 10.82
N THR A 20 -4.81 -13.79 11.62
CA THR A 20 -4.67 -13.60 13.07
C THR A 20 -3.19 -13.49 13.42
N LYS A 21 -2.87 -12.53 14.28
CA LYS A 21 -1.52 -12.37 14.83
C LYS A 21 -1.54 -12.11 16.32
N ARG A 22 -1.00 -13.05 17.06
CA ARG A 22 -0.66 -12.92 18.48
C ARG A 22 0.85 -12.87 18.63
N TYR A 23 1.35 -11.85 19.29
CA TYR A 23 2.77 -11.74 19.62
C TYR A 23 3.13 -12.57 20.86
N GLU A 24 4.43 -12.80 21.08
CA GLU A 24 4.94 -13.61 22.21
C GLU A 24 4.59 -13.02 23.58
N ASP A 25 4.46 -11.69 23.67
CA ASP A 25 4.02 -10.97 24.87
C ASP A 25 2.52 -11.08 25.14
N GLY A 26 1.78 -11.86 24.32
CA GLY A 26 0.34 -12.10 24.45
C GLY A 26 -0.55 -11.11 23.73
N VAL A 27 0.01 -10.03 23.16
CA VAL A 27 -0.78 -9.01 22.43
C VAL A 27 -1.41 -9.63 21.19
N LEU A 28 -2.75 -9.58 21.10
CA LEU A 28 -3.52 -9.94 19.91
C LEU A 28 -3.61 -8.73 18.99
N ALA A 29 -2.69 -8.65 18.02
CA ALA A 29 -2.58 -7.52 17.10
C ALA A 29 -3.54 -7.61 15.91
N LEU A 30 -3.94 -8.82 15.50
CA LEU A 30 -5.01 -9.09 14.53
C LEU A 30 -5.86 -10.26 15.01
N ASP A 31 -7.17 -10.15 14.80
CA ASP A 31 -8.18 -11.13 15.19
C ASP A 31 -9.10 -11.43 14.01
N HIS A 32 -8.82 -12.52 13.29
CA HIS A 32 -9.61 -13.07 12.17
C HIS A 32 -9.93 -12.06 11.05
N VAL A 33 -8.97 -11.19 10.70
CA VAL A 33 -9.16 -10.16 9.66
C VAL A 33 -9.26 -10.83 8.28
N SER A 34 -10.37 -10.55 7.57
CA SER A 34 -10.60 -11.05 6.21
C SER A 34 -11.01 -9.92 5.28
N PHE A 35 -10.29 -9.78 4.17
CA PHE A 35 -10.62 -8.86 3.07
C PHE A 35 -9.89 -9.27 1.79
N ALA A 36 -10.32 -8.68 0.67
CA ALA A 36 -9.69 -8.90 -0.63
C ALA A 36 -9.57 -7.58 -1.40
N VAL A 37 -8.50 -7.44 -2.19
CA VAL A 37 -8.29 -6.27 -3.07
C VAL A 37 -8.13 -6.78 -4.50
N LYS A 38 -8.98 -6.29 -5.39
CA LYS A 38 -9.03 -6.71 -6.80
C LYS A 38 -8.06 -5.91 -7.66
N PRO A 39 -7.71 -6.41 -8.87
CA PRO A 39 -7.06 -5.58 -9.87
C PRO A 39 -7.85 -4.29 -10.14
N GLY A 40 -7.15 -3.15 -10.20
CA GLY A 40 -7.78 -1.86 -10.42
C GLY A 40 -8.59 -1.33 -9.23
N GLU A 41 -8.28 -1.76 -8.02
CA GLU A 41 -8.96 -1.34 -6.80
C GLU A 41 -7.99 -0.72 -5.79
N ILE A 42 -8.40 0.38 -5.16
CA ILE A 42 -7.72 0.97 -4.01
C ILE A 42 -8.52 0.64 -2.75
N TYR A 43 -7.93 -0.15 -1.85
CA TYR A 43 -8.45 -0.45 -0.53
C TYR A 43 -7.75 0.39 0.53
N ALA A 44 -8.49 1.26 1.22
CA ALA A 44 -7.97 2.03 2.35
C ALA A 44 -8.30 1.32 3.67
N MET A 45 -7.28 0.91 4.39
CA MET A 45 -7.37 0.38 5.74
C MET A 45 -7.26 1.55 6.73
N LEU A 46 -8.42 2.02 7.22
CA LEU A 46 -8.57 3.17 8.10
C LEU A 46 -8.58 2.73 9.56
N GLY A 47 -7.89 3.45 10.44
CA GLY A 47 -7.92 3.17 11.88
C GLY A 47 -6.88 3.96 12.66
N ALA A 48 -7.05 4.03 13.97
CA ALA A 48 -6.10 4.66 14.87
C ALA A 48 -4.73 3.94 14.88
N ASN A 49 -3.72 4.58 15.46
CA ASN A 49 -2.45 3.93 15.73
C ASN A 49 -2.66 2.73 16.66
N GLY A 50 -2.00 1.60 16.36
CA GLY A 50 -2.19 0.34 17.10
C GLY A 50 -3.43 -0.46 16.69
N ALA A 51 -4.23 -0.03 15.70
CA ALA A 51 -5.42 -0.78 15.25
C ALA A 51 -5.10 -2.10 14.51
N GLY A 52 -3.83 -2.36 14.13
CA GLY A 52 -3.40 -3.56 13.42
C GLY A 52 -3.00 -3.34 11.96
N LYS A 53 -3.10 -2.11 11.43
CA LYS A 53 -2.85 -1.78 10.01
C LYS A 53 -1.44 -2.19 9.54
N THR A 54 -0.40 -1.71 10.20
CA THR A 54 1.01 -2.05 9.88
C THR A 54 1.30 -3.53 10.11
N THR A 55 0.67 -4.16 11.11
CA THR A 55 0.77 -5.62 11.33
C THR A 55 0.23 -6.38 10.11
N THR A 56 -0.90 -5.95 9.56
CA THR A 56 -1.47 -6.54 8.33
C THR A 56 -0.49 -6.43 7.16
N ILE A 57 0.06 -5.24 6.92
CA ILE A 57 1.07 -5.03 5.86
C ILE A 57 2.30 -5.92 6.08
N ASN A 58 2.80 -6.03 7.31
CA ASN A 58 3.96 -6.86 7.64
C ASN A 58 3.72 -8.36 7.39
N LEU A 59 2.48 -8.85 7.57
CA LEU A 59 2.10 -10.22 7.24
C LEU A 59 2.08 -10.46 5.72
N PHE A 60 1.57 -9.51 4.94
CA PHE A 60 1.66 -9.58 3.47
C PHE A 60 3.11 -9.57 2.98
N LEU A 61 4.00 -8.83 3.63
CA LEU A 61 5.42 -8.78 3.29
C LEU A 61 6.23 -9.96 3.84
N ASN A 62 5.60 -10.81 4.65
CA ASN A 62 6.26 -11.87 5.41
C ASN A 62 7.48 -11.33 6.19
N PHE A 63 7.30 -10.19 6.88
CA PHE A 63 8.23 -9.70 7.89
C PHE A 63 7.94 -10.32 9.25
N ILE A 64 6.72 -10.78 9.44
CA ILE A 64 6.25 -11.58 10.56
C ILE A 64 5.34 -12.70 10.03
N GLU A 65 5.24 -13.82 10.74
CA GLU A 65 4.36 -14.93 10.39
C GLU A 65 2.99 -14.80 11.07
N PRO A 66 1.90 -15.23 10.41
CA PRO A 66 0.59 -15.29 11.03
C PRO A 66 0.57 -16.36 12.15
N THR A 67 -0.27 -16.15 13.17
CA THR A 67 -0.60 -17.18 14.15
C THR A 67 -1.65 -18.14 13.60
N GLU A 68 -2.65 -17.59 12.88
CA GLU A 68 -3.70 -18.34 12.19
C GLU A 68 -4.09 -17.59 10.91
N GLY A 69 -4.71 -18.32 9.98
CA GLY A 69 -5.14 -17.76 8.70
C GLY A 69 -3.98 -17.56 7.71
N GLU A 70 -4.24 -16.90 6.61
CA GLU A 70 -3.26 -16.68 5.53
C GLU A 70 -3.38 -15.30 4.91
N ALA A 71 -2.24 -14.71 4.53
CA ALA A 71 -2.16 -13.62 3.55
C ALA A 71 -1.68 -14.19 2.21
N ARG A 72 -2.35 -13.82 1.10
CA ARG A 72 -1.98 -14.24 -0.25
C ARG A 72 -1.77 -13.04 -1.15
N ILE A 73 -0.81 -13.15 -2.06
CA ILE A 73 -0.55 -12.18 -3.12
C ILE A 73 -0.58 -12.93 -4.44
N ASP A 74 -1.49 -12.57 -5.33
CA ASP A 74 -1.74 -13.29 -6.61
C ASP A 74 -1.90 -14.80 -6.40
N GLY A 75 -2.68 -15.19 -5.38
CA GLY A 75 -2.93 -16.57 -4.98
C GLY A 75 -1.77 -17.26 -4.24
N VAL A 76 -0.62 -16.60 -4.09
CA VAL A 76 0.58 -17.18 -3.43
C VAL A 76 0.56 -16.84 -1.95
N ALA A 77 0.55 -17.85 -1.07
CA ALA A 77 0.60 -17.67 0.37
C ALA A 77 1.96 -17.10 0.82
N THR A 78 1.95 -15.92 1.47
CA THR A 78 3.16 -15.14 1.75
C THR A 78 4.11 -15.85 2.71
N HIS A 79 3.60 -16.60 3.68
CA HIS A 79 4.42 -17.33 4.67
C HIS A 79 4.97 -18.66 4.13
N ARG A 80 4.31 -19.25 3.10
CA ARG A 80 4.75 -20.53 2.51
C ARG A 80 5.77 -20.33 1.38
N GLU A 81 5.53 -19.33 0.52
CA GLU A 81 6.36 -19.04 -0.66
C GLU A 81 6.78 -17.54 -0.68
N PRO A 82 7.53 -17.06 0.33
CA PRO A 82 7.75 -15.61 0.50
C PRO A 82 8.50 -14.96 -0.66
N LEU A 83 9.48 -15.65 -1.23
CA LEU A 83 10.25 -15.11 -2.36
C LEU A 83 9.40 -15.02 -3.63
N ARG A 84 8.50 -15.96 -3.84
CA ARG A 84 7.55 -15.95 -4.97
C ARG A 84 6.52 -14.85 -4.78
N ALA A 85 5.88 -14.75 -3.61
CA ALA A 85 4.90 -13.71 -3.29
C ALA A 85 5.49 -12.30 -3.46
N LYS A 86 6.73 -12.09 -3.03
CA LYS A 86 7.44 -10.79 -3.16
C LYS A 86 7.68 -10.36 -4.61
N GLN A 87 7.59 -11.24 -5.60
CA GLN A 87 7.68 -10.85 -7.01
C GLN A 87 6.44 -10.06 -7.46
N TYR A 88 5.29 -10.30 -6.86
CA TYR A 88 3.99 -9.72 -7.22
C TYR A 88 3.60 -8.47 -6.43
N VAL A 89 4.44 -8.01 -5.52
CA VAL A 89 4.11 -6.86 -4.66
C VAL A 89 5.25 -5.85 -4.62
N ALA A 90 4.91 -4.56 -4.64
CA ALA A 90 5.80 -3.48 -4.27
C ALA A 90 5.34 -2.88 -2.94
N PHE A 91 6.27 -2.34 -2.16
CA PHE A 91 5.99 -1.74 -0.86
C PHE A 91 6.61 -0.35 -0.76
N VAL A 92 5.83 0.60 -0.25
CA VAL A 92 6.30 1.95 0.09
C VAL A 92 5.91 2.22 1.54
N SER A 93 6.91 2.34 2.39
CA SER A 93 6.72 2.64 3.81
C SER A 93 6.40 4.11 4.05
N GLU A 94 5.84 4.45 5.20
CA GLU A 94 5.63 5.83 5.65
C GLU A 94 6.93 6.66 5.57
N ASN A 95 8.04 6.09 6.02
CA ASN A 95 9.35 6.70 5.93
C ASN A 95 10.17 5.96 4.88
N VAL A 96 10.16 6.48 3.65
CA VAL A 96 10.88 5.87 2.54
C VAL A 96 12.38 5.94 2.77
N MET A 97 12.98 4.79 3.08
CA MET A 97 14.41 4.64 3.35
C MET A 97 15.16 4.36 2.06
N LEU A 98 15.75 5.40 1.49
CA LEU A 98 16.60 5.34 0.30
C LEU A 98 18.02 5.80 0.65
N TYR A 99 18.97 5.57 -0.24
CA TYR A 99 20.36 5.99 -0.01
C TYR A 99 20.48 7.52 -0.08
N PRO A 100 20.72 8.22 1.04
CA PRO A 100 20.65 9.69 1.10
C PRO A 100 21.76 10.36 0.31
N ASN A 101 22.89 9.68 0.12
CA ASN A 101 24.04 10.20 -0.63
C ASN A 101 23.96 9.90 -2.15
N PHE A 102 23.02 9.06 -2.57
CA PHE A 102 22.73 8.82 -3.98
C PHE A 102 21.78 9.88 -4.52
N THR A 103 21.84 10.12 -5.82
CA THR A 103 20.83 10.92 -6.54
C THR A 103 19.55 10.10 -6.71
N ALA A 104 18.45 10.76 -7.15
CA ALA A 104 17.22 10.04 -7.49
C ALA A 104 17.47 8.96 -8.56
N LEU A 105 18.17 9.29 -9.63
CA LEU A 105 18.51 8.33 -10.68
C LEU A 105 19.35 7.16 -10.17
N GLN A 106 20.34 7.41 -9.30
CA GLN A 106 21.17 6.35 -8.72
C GLN A 106 20.37 5.43 -7.80
N ASN A 107 19.43 5.98 -7.02
CA ASN A 107 18.54 5.16 -6.20
C ASN A 107 17.65 4.27 -7.09
N LEU A 108 17.05 4.82 -8.13
CA LEU A 108 16.21 4.03 -9.04
C LEU A 108 17.02 2.89 -9.71
N ASP A 109 18.20 3.19 -10.24
CA ASP A 109 19.08 2.17 -10.85
C ASP A 109 19.44 1.07 -9.84
N PHE A 110 19.83 1.47 -8.62
CA PHE A 110 20.18 0.53 -7.57
C PHE A 110 19.04 -0.42 -7.22
N PHE A 111 17.84 0.14 -6.92
CA PHE A 111 16.70 -0.68 -6.52
C PHE A 111 16.09 -1.49 -7.67
N ALA A 112 16.13 -0.98 -8.91
CA ALA A 112 15.72 -1.73 -10.09
C ALA A 112 16.59 -2.98 -10.26
N ARG A 113 17.93 -2.83 -10.21
CA ARG A 113 18.89 -3.94 -10.29
C ARG A 113 18.75 -4.92 -9.14
N LEU A 114 18.54 -4.42 -7.91
CA LEU A 114 18.29 -5.26 -6.74
C LEU A 114 17.02 -6.11 -6.91
N GLY A 115 16.00 -5.55 -7.57
CA GLY A 115 14.77 -6.25 -7.96
C GLY A 115 14.90 -7.15 -9.20
N GLY A 116 16.12 -7.37 -9.73
CA GLY A 116 16.37 -8.20 -10.91
C GLY A 116 16.08 -7.50 -12.25
N GLN A 117 15.77 -6.21 -12.24
CA GLN A 117 15.47 -5.42 -13.46
C GLN A 117 16.79 -4.80 -13.99
N THR A 118 17.37 -5.41 -15.01
CA THR A 118 18.67 -4.97 -15.56
C THR A 118 18.57 -4.22 -16.90
N ASN A 119 17.38 -4.15 -17.50
CA ASN A 119 17.18 -3.67 -18.86
C ASN A 119 16.75 -2.20 -18.95
N TYR A 120 16.61 -1.51 -17.82
CA TYR A 120 16.24 -0.08 -17.81
C TYR A 120 17.44 0.80 -18.17
N THR A 121 17.17 1.78 -19.02
CA THR A 121 18.11 2.83 -19.42
C THR A 121 17.98 4.05 -18.47
N LYS A 122 18.94 4.98 -18.56
CA LYS A 122 18.82 6.26 -17.82
C LYS A 122 17.59 7.05 -18.23
N ASP A 123 17.15 6.95 -19.47
CA ASP A 123 15.96 7.65 -19.97
C ASP A 123 14.67 7.01 -19.46
N ASP A 124 14.65 5.69 -19.22
CA ASP A 124 13.55 5.04 -18.55
C ASP A 124 13.40 5.55 -17.11
N TYR A 125 14.49 5.67 -16.36
CA TYR A 125 14.47 6.24 -15.02
C TYR A 125 13.99 7.69 -15.01
N ARG A 126 14.45 8.53 -15.96
CA ARG A 126 13.98 9.92 -16.10
C ARG A 126 12.47 9.98 -16.35
N ARG A 127 11.98 9.17 -17.30
CA ARG A 127 10.53 9.09 -17.60
C ARG A 127 9.71 8.73 -16.38
N VAL A 128 10.15 7.74 -15.60
CA VAL A 128 9.44 7.34 -14.38
C VAL A 128 9.49 8.43 -13.32
N LEU A 129 10.63 9.12 -13.13
CA LEU A 129 10.72 10.24 -12.19
C LEU A 129 9.80 11.40 -12.58
N LEU A 130 9.73 11.75 -13.87
CA LEU A 130 8.78 12.75 -14.39
C LEU A 130 7.33 12.32 -14.17
N ARG A 131 7.02 11.05 -14.44
CA ARG A 131 5.68 10.47 -14.24
C ARG A 131 5.20 10.61 -12.80
N VAL A 132 6.08 10.40 -11.81
CA VAL A 132 5.74 10.61 -10.39
C VAL A 132 5.76 12.08 -9.97
N GLY A 133 5.95 13.00 -10.92
CA GLY A 133 5.95 14.45 -10.67
C GLY A 133 7.21 14.95 -9.96
N LEU A 134 8.35 14.27 -10.12
CA LEU A 134 9.65 14.76 -9.69
C LEU A 134 10.32 15.52 -10.83
N GLN A 135 10.49 16.83 -10.67
CA GLN A 135 11.05 17.72 -11.68
C GLN A 135 12.49 17.36 -12.06
N GLU A 136 12.90 17.64 -13.31
CA GLU A 136 14.21 17.23 -13.85
C GLU A 136 15.40 17.74 -13.02
N GLU A 137 15.30 18.95 -12.46
CA GLU A 137 16.35 19.55 -11.64
C GLU A 137 16.62 18.74 -10.35
N ALA A 138 15.66 17.93 -9.91
CA ALA A 138 15.80 17.05 -8.76
C ALA A 138 16.45 15.71 -9.10
N HIS A 139 16.42 15.27 -10.37
CA HIS A 139 16.89 13.92 -10.76
C HIS A 139 18.36 13.67 -10.40
N HIS A 140 19.18 14.71 -10.48
CA HIS A 140 20.62 14.67 -10.18
C HIS A 140 20.97 15.16 -8.76
N LYS A 141 19.99 15.60 -7.97
CA LYS A 141 20.20 16.01 -6.56
C LYS A 141 20.24 14.78 -5.66
N ARG A 142 21.10 14.84 -4.62
CA ARG A 142 21.18 13.80 -3.58
C ARG A 142 19.94 13.81 -2.70
N LEU A 143 19.44 12.62 -2.33
CA LEU A 143 18.21 12.46 -1.58
C LEU A 143 18.25 13.06 -0.17
N LYS A 144 19.43 13.29 0.40
CA LYS A 144 19.55 13.95 1.71
C LYS A 144 18.88 15.34 1.77
N GLY A 145 18.74 16.00 0.62
CA GLY A 145 18.06 17.30 0.49
C GLY A 145 16.57 17.20 0.08
N PHE A 146 16.01 16.00 -0.04
CA PHE A 146 14.63 15.82 -0.48
C PHE A 146 13.64 16.02 0.67
N SER A 147 12.50 16.65 0.36
CA SER A 147 11.34 16.65 1.25
C SER A 147 10.78 15.22 1.43
N LYS A 148 9.90 15.01 2.43
CA LYS A 148 9.21 13.74 2.62
C LYS A 148 8.43 13.35 1.33
N GLY A 149 7.68 14.28 0.73
CA GLY A 149 6.94 14.04 -0.50
C GLY A 149 7.82 13.67 -1.70
N MET A 150 8.98 14.29 -1.85
CA MET A 150 9.93 13.92 -2.91
C MET A 150 10.48 12.49 -2.69
N ARG A 151 10.73 12.08 -1.45
CA ARG A 151 11.14 10.70 -1.15
C ARG A 151 10.02 9.71 -1.40
N GLN A 152 8.78 10.03 -1.05
CA GLN A 152 7.60 9.22 -1.37
C GLN A 152 7.46 9.02 -2.88
N LYS A 153 7.60 10.08 -3.68
CA LYS A 153 7.61 9.99 -5.15
C LYS A 153 8.70 9.02 -5.67
N CYS A 154 9.90 9.07 -5.10
CA CYS A 154 10.97 8.11 -5.45
C CYS A 154 10.59 6.66 -5.07
N GLY A 155 9.95 6.45 -3.93
CA GLY A 155 9.44 5.13 -3.51
C GLY A 155 8.43 4.57 -4.51
N ILE A 156 7.46 5.38 -4.93
CA ILE A 156 6.50 4.97 -5.99
C ILE A 156 7.20 4.76 -7.33
N ALA A 157 8.19 5.59 -7.70
CA ALA A 157 8.97 5.37 -8.92
C ALA A 157 9.64 3.99 -8.94
N ILE A 158 10.20 3.55 -7.80
CA ILE A 158 10.78 2.21 -7.65
C ILE A 158 9.69 1.13 -7.76
N ALA A 159 8.51 1.35 -7.16
CA ALA A 159 7.38 0.42 -7.28
C ALA A 159 6.89 0.28 -8.74
N ILE A 160 6.87 1.38 -9.51
CA ILE A 160 6.55 1.37 -10.95
C ILE A 160 7.59 0.56 -11.72
N LEU A 161 8.88 0.79 -11.48
CA LEU A 161 9.97 0.04 -12.13
C LEU A 161 9.92 -1.46 -11.83
N LYS A 162 9.55 -1.83 -10.62
CA LYS A 162 9.35 -3.24 -10.25
C LYS A 162 8.22 -3.88 -11.05
N ASN A 163 7.27 -3.10 -11.55
CA ASN A 163 6.11 -3.53 -12.34
C ASN A 163 5.26 -4.61 -11.65
N ALA A 164 5.17 -4.56 -10.32
CA ALA A 164 4.36 -5.50 -9.54
C ALA A 164 2.85 -5.21 -9.71
N PRO A 165 1.99 -6.24 -9.80
CA PRO A 165 0.55 -6.05 -9.93
C PRO A 165 -0.12 -5.52 -8.66
N ALA A 166 0.50 -5.71 -7.48
CA ALA A 166 0.00 -5.21 -6.21
C ALA A 166 0.97 -4.21 -5.58
N ILE A 167 0.44 -3.19 -4.88
CA ILE A 167 1.20 -2.18 -4.17
C ILE A 167 0.66 -2.06 -2.74
N LEU A 168 1.56 -2.17 -1.76
CA LEU A 168 1.27 -1.92 -0.34
C LEU A 168 1.86 -0.57 0.04
N LEU A 169 1.06 0.25 0.71
CA LEU A 169 1.43 1.60 1.15
C LEU A 169 1.14 1.75 2.65
N ASP A 170 2.15 2.06 3.44
CA ASP A 170 1.96 2.32 4.87
C ASP A 170 1.99 3.83 5.14
N GLU A 171 0.83 4.40 5.52
CA GLU A 171 0.62 5.84 5.81
C GLU A 171 1.24 6.78 4.74
N PRO A 172 0.98 6.58 3.43
CA PRO A 172 1.77 7.18 2.36
C PRO A 172 1.60 8.70 2.25
N THR A 173 0.51 9.26 2.78
CA THR A 173 0.21 10.70 2.74
C THR A 173 0.52 11.41 4.05
N SER A 174 0.95 10.68 5.09
CA SER A 174 1.29 11.26 6.40
C SER A 174 2.37 12.32 6.27
N GLY A 175 2.11 13.52 6.82
CA GLY A 175 3.07 14.63 6.82
C GLY A 175 3.40 15.24 5.44
N LEU A 176 2.61 14.95 4.42
CA LEU A 176 2.66 15.67 3.15
C LEU A 176 1.89 16.98 3.25
N ASP A 177 2.41 18.04 2.61
CA ASP A 177 1.61 19.24 2.42
C ASP A 177 0.41 18.97 1.49
N PRO A 178 -0.63 19.84 1.49
CA PRO A 178 -1.85 19.59 0.72
C PRO A 178 -1.62 19.37 -0.78
N LYS A 179 -0.67 20.11 -1.38
CA LYS A 179 -0.36 19.99 -2.81
C LYS A 179 0.31 18.64 -3.11
N ALA A 180 1.34 18.27 -2.32
CA ALA A 180 2.02 16.99 -2.47
C ALA A 180 1.07 15.81 -2.24
N GLY A 181 0.16 15.92 -1.26
CA GLY A 181 -0.87 14.93 -1.00
C GLY A 181 -1.82 14.75 -2.19
N PHE A 182 -2.31 15.85 -2.77
CA PHE A 182 -3.17 15.80 -3.96
C PHE A 182 -2.45 15.14 -5.15
N GLU A 183 -1.22 15.59 -5.47
CA GLU A 183 -0.42 15.00 -6.56
C GLU A 183 -0.18 13.50 -6.35
N PHE A 184 0.04 13.09 -5.10
CA PHE A 184 0.23 11.68 -4.74
C PHE A 184 -1.05 10.85 -4.97
N ILE A 185 -2.22 11.39 -4.61
CA ILE A 185 -3.52 10.75 -4.87
C ILE A 185 -3.76 10.57 -6.37
N GLN A 186 -3.51 11.59 -7.18
CA GLN A 186 -3.65 11.49 -8.64
C GLN A 186 -2.74 10.39 -9.22
N LEU A 187 -1.53 10.26 -8.69
CA LEU A 187 -0.61 9.21 -9.08
C LEU A 187 -1.16 7.81 -8.73
N LEU A 188 -1.75 7.63 -7.53
CA LEU A 188 -2.35 6.35 -7.15
C LEU A 188 -3.57 6.01 -8.02
N HIS A 189 -4.41 6.99 -8.37
CA HIS A 189 -5.50 6.77 -9.32
C HIS A 189 -4.98 6.31 -10.69
N SER A 190 -3.90 6.90 -11.21
CA SER A 190 -3.31 6.44 -12.48
C SER A 190 -2.80 5.00 -12.42
N LEU A 191 -2.23 4.57 -11.27
CA LEU A 191 -1.78 3.19 -11.07
C LEU A 191 -2.96 2.21 -10.95
N ARG A 192 -4.05 2.63 -10.30
CA ARG A 192 -5.30 1.87 -10.25
C ARG A 192 -5.88 1.66 -11.66
N GLU A 193 -5.92 2.70 -12.49
CA GLU A 193 -6.41 2.63 -13.88
C GLU A 193 -5.57 1.69 -14.75
N GLU A 194 -4.30 1.49 -14.41
CA GLU A 194 -3.43 0.48 -15.03
C GLU A 194 -3.73 -0.95 -14.54
N GLY A 195 -4.73 -1.14 -13.70
CA GLY A 195 -5.14 -2.44 -13.17
C GLY A 195 -4.36 -2.90 -11.94
N ARG A 196 -3.59 -2.05 -11.27
CA ARG A 196 -2.88 -2.43 -10.04
C ARG A 196 -3.84 -2.48 -8.85
N ALA A 197 -3.68 -3.50 -8.00
CA ALA A 197 -4.33 -3.55 -6.70
C ALA A 197 -3.51 -2.75 -5.69
N ILE A 198 -4.15 -1.83 -4.97
CA ILE A 198 -3.46 -0.97 -4.00
C ILE A 198 -4.11 -1.14 -2.63
N LEU A 199 -3.33 -1.60 -1.65
CA LEU A 199 -3.72 -1.59 -0.24
C LEU A 199 -2.94 -0.49 0.46
N MET A 200 -3.65 0.48 1.05
CA MET A 200 -3.03 1.53 1.85
C MET A 200 -3.55 1.56 3.27
N SER A 201 -2.66 1.74 4.24
CA SER A 201 -3.03 2.09 5.60
C SER A 201 -3.15 3.61 5.72
N THR A 202 -4.10 4.07 6.53
CA THR A 202 -4.20 5.49 6.90
C THR A 202 -4.96 5.67 8.20
N HIS A 203 -4.71 6.79 8.88
CA HIS A 203 -5.55 7.29 9.98
C HIS A 203 -6.35 8.54 9.57
N ASP A 204 -6.17 9.01 8.34
CA ASP A 204 -6.83 10.19 7.79
C ASP A 204 -8.12 9.77 7.06
N ILE A 205 -9.27 10.07 7.68
CA ILE A 205 -10.60 9.74 7.16
C ILE A 205 -10.85 10.44 5.82
N PHE A 206 -10.44 11.71 5.70
CA PHE A 206 -10.67 12.50 4.49
C PHE A 206 -9.89 11.92 3.30
N ARG A 207 -8.65 11.49 3.54
CA ARG A 207 -7.83 10.83 2.51
C ARG A 207 -8.39 9.47 2.12
N ALA A 208 -8.86 8.67 3.10
CA ALA A 208 -9.51 7.40 2.80
C ALA A 208 -10.74 7.60 1.90
N LYS A 209 -11.62 8.57 2.24
CA LYS A 209 -12.83 8.91 1.48
C LYS A 209 -12.52 9.41 0.06
N GLU A 210 -11.47 10.22 -0.09
CA GLU A 210 -11.07 10.81 -1.37
C GLU A 210 -10.56 9.75 -2.36
N ILE A 211 -9.75 8.80 -1.88
CA ILE A 211 -8.96 7.93 -2.75
C ILE A 211 -9.54 6.53 -2.92
N ALA A 212 -10.15 5.95 -1.87
CA ALA A 212 -10.46 4.53 -1.85
C ALA A 212 -11.70 4.15 -2.68
N ASP A 213 -11.64 2.98 -3.32
CA ASP A 213 -12.79 2.28 -3.88
C ASP A 213 -13.50 1.46 -2.79
N VAL A 214 -12.70 0.94 -1.84
CA VAL A 214 -13.19 0.24 -0.63
C VAL A 214 -12.50 0.81 0.60
N VAL A 215 -13.29 1.08 1.65
CA VAL A 215 -12.78 1.48 2.97
C VAL A 215 -13.06 0.37 3.97
N GLY A 216 -12.02 -0.09 4.66
CA GLY A 216 -12.11 -0.97 5.82
C GLY A 216 -11.72 -0.24 7.10
N ILE A 217 -12.58 -0.23 8.12
CA ILE A 217 -12.25 0.36 9.43
C ILE A 217 -11.67 -0.74 10.34
N MET A 218 -10.46 -0.48 10.83
CA MET A 218 -9.76 -1.34 11.77
C MET A 218 -9.84 -0.78 13.18
N LYS A 219 -10.19 -1.64 14.16
CA LYS A 219 -10.21 -1.31 15.59
C LYS A 219 -9.71 -2.50 16.39
N GLN A 220 -8.68 -2.29 17.23
CA GLN A 220 -8.14 -3.31 18.14
C GLN A 220 -7.89 -4.68 17.47
N GLY A 221 -7.29 -4.66 16.30
CA GLY A 221 -6.96 -5.88 15.54
C GLY A 221 -8.10 -6.47 14.72
N LYS A 222 -9.30 -5.90 14.75
CA LYS A 222 -10.47 -6.37 14.01
C LYS A 222 -10.82 -5.44 12.85
N LEU A 223 -11.29 -6.02 11.75
CA LEU A 223 -11.97 -5.30 10.69
C LEU A 223 -13.45 -5.14 11.10
N VAL A 224 -13.80 -3.97 11.61
CA VAL A 224 -15.15 -3.72 12.16
C VAL A 224 -16.15 -3.24 11.13
N MET A 225 -15.67 -2.69 10.00
CA MET A 225 -16.51 -2.26 8.88
C MET A 225 -15.75 -2.40 7.58
N GLN A 226 -16.44 -2.80 6.52
CA GLN A 226 -15.97 -2.71 5.14
C GLN A 226 -17.11 -2.21 4.26
N ARG A 227 -16.86 -1.17 3.45
CA ARG A 227 -17.83 -0.58 2.51
C ARG A 227 -17.15 -0.17 1.22
N THR A 228 -17.83 -0.37 0.09
CA THR A 228 -17.42 0.20 -1.18
C THR A 228 -17.79 1.69 -1.25
N ARG A 229 -17.20 2.40 -2.20
CA ARG A 229 -17.53 3.81 -2.47
C ARG A 229 -19.03 4.00 -2.73
N GLU A 230 -19.66 3.07 -3.46
CA GLU A 230 -21.10 3.12 -3.75
C GLU A 230 -21.95 2.93 -2.49
N GLN A 231 -21.54 2.03 -1.59
CA GLN A 231 -22.20 1.81 -0.31
C GLN A 231 -22.06 2.99 0.65
N LEU A 232 -20.97 3.78 0.50
CA LEU A 232 -20.77 5.02 1.25
C LEU A 232 -21.47 6.23 0.61
N ALA A 233 -22.07 6.08 -0.58
CA ALA A 233 -22.75 7.17 -1.25
C ALA A 233 -24.01 7.58 -0.43
N GLY A 234 -23.96 8.79 0.14
CA GLY A 234 -25.02 9.32 0.99
C GLY A 234 -24.81 9.11 2.50
N GLU A 235 -23.76 8.41 2.91
CA GLU A 235 -23.37 8.25 4.32
C GLU A 235 -22.13 9.09 4.64
N SER A 236 -22.01 9.55 5.88
CA SER A 236 -20.81 10.22 6.39
C SER A 236 -19.84 9.16 6.89
N LEU A 237 -18.68 9.01 6.20
CA LEU A 237 -17.63 8.12 6.69
C LEU A 237 -17.11 8.55 8.07
N GLU A 238 -17.14 9.86 8.35
CA GLU A 238 -16.76 10.45 9.63
C GLU A 238 -17.69 9.98 10.75
N ASP A 239 -19.01 9.99 10.52
CA ASP A 239 -20.00 9.55 11.51
C ASP A 239 -19.89 8.03 11.73
N LEU A 240 -19.79 7.24 10.65
CA LEU A 240 -19.56 5.80 10.73
C LEU A 240 -18.28 5.48 11.53
N TYR A 241 -17.18 6.19 11.24
CA TYR A 241 -15.95 6.00 11.98
C TYR A 241 -16.13 6.27 13.47
N MET A 242 -16.83 7.35 13.84
CA MET A 242 -17.10 7.70 15.24
C MET A 242 -17.98 6.66 15.93
N GLU A 243 -19.02 6.15 15.26
CA GLU A 243 -19.92 5.10 15.79
C GLU A 243 -19.14 3.81 16.08
N TYR A 244 -18.36 3.33 15.13
CA TYR A 244 -17.53 2.13 15.32
C TYR A 244 -16.46 2.34 16.39
N MET A 245 -15.82 3.51 16.47
CA MET A 245 -14.82 3.81 17.49
C MET A 245 -15.44 3.93 18.88
N ALA A 246 -16.67 4.46 19.02
CA ALA A 246 -17.37 4.53 20.28
C ALA A 246 -17.89 3.15 20.77
N GLY A 247 -17.96 2.14 19.89
CA GLY A 247 -18.45 0.80 20.24
C GLY A 247 -19.97 0.67 20.22
N HIS A 248 -20.67 1.57 19.54
CA HIS A 248 -22.15 1.56 19.43
C HIS A 248 -22.66 0.59 18.36
N VAL A 249 -21.79 0.04 17.53
CA VAL A 249 -22.12 -0.94 16.48
C VAL A 249 -21.28 -2.22 16.68
N GLU A 250 -21.92 -3.38 16.57
CA GLU A 250 -21.22 -4.67 16.60
C GLU A 250 -20.29 -4.83 15.37
N ALA A 251 -19.11 -5.38 15.60
CA ALA A 251 -18.17 -5.69 14.53
C ALA A 251 -18.76 -6.71 13.55
N LEU A 252 -18.30 -6.68 12.30
CA LEU A 252 -18.59 -7.73 11.30
C LEU A 252 -18.20 -9.11 11.88
N ALA A 253 -19.16 -10.02 11.95
CA ALA A 253 -18.98 -11.39 12.42
C ALA A 253 -18.27 -12.26 11.35
#